data_8b629e14f8cfef96dd3b46b6da5de46f
#
_entry.id   8b629e14f8cfef96dd3b46b6da5de46f
#
_cell.length_a   1.000
_cell.length_b   1.000
_cell.length_c   1.000
_cell.angle_alpha   90.00
_cell.angle_beta   90.00
_cell.angle_gamma   90.00
#
_symmetry.space_group_name_H-M   'P 1'
#
loop_
_entity.id
_entity.type
_entity.pdbx_description
1 polymer ?
#
loop_
_entity_poly.entity_id
_entity_poly.type
_entity_poly.pdbx_seq_one_letter_code
_entity_poly.pdbx_strand_id
1 'polypeptide(L)'
;MLDENADKYKKGDSYELTQDAMKGKNMSWVELSSTSGYVIPSIALATEFGISDSEELGESGKFFNTVLFGGSHVNSIYNVLTGDADFCACDDTGAANNYNVVEGENGELGALYEIKSGLEAPLDKYAGEKLRCVSSLPVPAVPFVVNTDCVPEDMNKKVIDYMCSDAVSGNKELFKDPSDKDTVTKWKQTTGKVTFTPADDPYYDDFRKLIGEE
;
A
#
# COMPACT_ATOMS: atom_id res chain seq x y z
N MET A 1 -4.69 3.98 -10.39
CA MET A 1 -4.97 4.76 -11.62
C MET A 1 -6.41 5.26 -11.61
N LEU A 2 -6.78 6.22 -12.48
CA LEU A 2 -8.17 6.62 -12.67
C LEU A 2 -9.00 5.44 -13.20
N ASP A 3 -10.23 5.26 -12.68
CA ASP A 3 -11.10 4.13 -13.05
C ASP A 3 -11.45 4.13 -14.55
N GLU A 4 -11.71 5.30 -15.13
CA GLU A 4 -12.00 5.47 -16.56
C GLU A 4 -10.88 4.97 -17.50
N ASN A 5 -9.66 4.84 -16.99
CA ASN A 5 -8.51 4.32 -17.73
C ASN A 5 -8.24 2.83 -17.47
N ALA A 6 -8.89 2.23 -16.46
CA ALA A 6 -8.58 0.89 -16.00
C ALA A 6 -9.01 -0.22 -16.98
N ASP A 7 -10.02 0.01 -17.80
CA ASP A 7 -10.51 -0.98 -18.76
C ASP A 7 -9.44 -1.46 -19.75
N LYS A 8 -8.42 -0.66 -20.00
CA LYS A 8 -7.27 -1.02 -20.87
C LYS A 8 -6.41 -2.15 -20.30
N TYR A 9 -6.55 -2.42 -19.01
CA TYR A 9 -5.74 -3.39 -18.24
C TYR A 9 -6.59 -4.57 -17.79
N LYS A 10 -7.87 -4.66 -18.21
CA LYS A 10 -8.72 -5.79 -17.91
C LYS A 10 -8.27 -7.04 -18.65
N LYS A 11 -8.27 -8.17 -17.91
CA LYS A 11 -8.07 -9.52 -18.43
C LYS A 11 -9.12 -10.45 -17.82
N GLY A 12 -10.20 -10.69 -18.56
CA GLY A 12 -11.38 -11.38 -18.03
C GLY A 12 -12.04 -10.55 -16.94
N ASP A 13 -12.24 -11.14 -15.77
CA ASP A 13 -12.82 -10.49 -14.60
C ASP A 13 -11.77 -9.82 -13.66
N SER A 14 -10.52 -9.74 -14.10
CA SER A 14 -9.40 -9.19 -13.30
C SER A 14 -8.62 -8.13 -14.08
N TYR A 15 -7.52 -7.66 -13.50
CA TYR A 15 -6.59 -6.71 -14.11
C TYR A 15 -5.20 -7.34 -14.22
N GLU A 16 -4.47 -6.98 -15.27
CA GLU A 16 -3.09 -7.40 -15.49
C GLU A 16 -2.28 -6.22 -16.03
N LEU A 17 -1.23 -5.86 -15.30
CA LEU A 17 -0.25 -4.89 -15.77
C LEU A 17 0.83 -5.64 -16.55
N THR A 18 0.88 -5.43 -17.86
CA THR A 18 1.95 -5.97 -18.70
C THR A 18 3.03 -4.93 -18.92
N GLN A 19 4.25 -5.40 -19.21
CA GLN A 19 5.38 -4.52 -19.51
C GLN A 19 5.04 -3.52 -20.63
N ASP A 20 4.43 -3.99 -21.73
CA ASP A 20 4.08 -3.16 -22.88
C ASP A 20 3.01 -2.11 -22.54
N ALA A 21 2.08 -2.46 -21.66
CA ALA A 21 1.01 -1.54 -21.24
C ALA A 21 1.51 -0.43 -20.31
N MET A 22 2.56 -0.70 -19.53
CA MET A 22 3.14 0.25 -18.58
C MET A 22 4.30 1.06 -19.16
N LYS A 23 5.07 0.50 -20.10
CA LYS A 23 6.22 1.17 -20.69
C LYS A 23 5.85 2.49 -21.34
N GLY A 24 6.60 3.53 -21.04
CA GLY A 24 6.37 4.88 -21.55
C GLY A 24 5.21 5.63 -20.91
N LYS A 25 4.55 5.08 -19.89
CA LYS A 25 3.54 5.77 -19.07
C LYS A 25 4.21 6.68 -18.05
N ASN A 26 3.41 7.49 -17.36
CA ASN A 26 3.86 8.33 -16.26
C ASN A 26 3.54 7.62 -14.94
N MET A 27 4.52 7.57 -14.05
CA MET A 27 4.41 6.90 -12.74
C MET A 27 4.62 7.89 -11.61
N SER A 28 3.82 7.79 -10.55
CA SER A 28 4.04 8.51 -9.30
C SER A 28 4.37 7.53 -8.17
N TRP A 29 5.59 7.63 -7.68
CA TRP A 29 6.07 6.97 -6.48
C TRP A 29 5.91 7.89 -5.26
N VAL A 30 6.05 7.35 -4.06
CA VAL A 30 6.04 8.16 -2.84
C VAL A 30 7.39 8.85 -2.66
N GLU A 31 8.42 8.09 -2.40
CA GLU A 31 9.82 8.51 -2.29
C GLU A 31 10.72 7.26 -2.37
N LEU A 32 12.00 7.44 -2.69
CA LEU A 32 12.94 6.32 -2.90
C LEU A 32 13.10 5.39 -1.69
N SER A 33 12.93 5.91 -0.47
CA SER A 33 13.01 5.13 0.78
C SER A 33 11.68 4.50 1.20
N SER A 34 10.58 4.80 0.51
CA SER A 34 9.25 4.29 0.87
C SER A 34 9.11 2.82 0.51
N THR A 35 8.95 1.97 1.52
CA THR A 35 8.81 0.51 1.35
C THR A 35 7.64 0.16 0.44
N SER A 36 6.42 0.63 0.75
CA SER A 36 5.20 0.33 -0.01
C SER A 36 4.98 1.26 -1.21
N GLY A 37 5.57 2.45 -1.18
CA GLY A 37 5.38 3.46 -2.23
C GLY A 37 6.47 3.47 -3.31
N TYR A 38 7.55 2.68 -3.17
CA TYR A 38 8.62 2.57 -4.16
C TYR A 38 9.36 1.24 -4.10
N VAL A 39 10.02 0.90 -2.97
CA VAL A 39 11.00 -0.19 -2.92
C VAL A 39 10.38 -1.52 -3.36
N ILE A 40 9.30 -1.94 -2.69
CA ILE A 40 8.66 -3.22 -2.99
C ILE A 40 8.00 -3.22 -4.37
N PRO A 41 7.15 -2.25 -4.73
CA PRO A 41 6.50 -2.29 -6.03
C PRO A 41 7.48 -2.14 -7.19
N SER A 42 8.59 -1.41 -7.06
CA SER A 42 9.59 -1.33 -8.11
C SER A 42 10.34 -2.65 -8.30
N ILE A 43 10.75 -3.32 -7.23
CA ILE A 43 11.40 -4.64 -7.30
C ILE A 43 10.44 -5.68 -7.89
N ALA A 44 9.17 -5.69 -7.44
CA ALA A 44 8.18 -6.63 -7.97
C ALA A 44 7.94 -6.44 -9.47
N LEU A 45 7.77 -5.20 -9.93
CA LEU A 45 7.62 -4.89 -11.36
C LEU A 45 8.89 -5.24 -12.15
N ALA A 46 10.07 -4.93 -11.62
CA ALA A 46 11.34 -5.29 -12.25
C ALA A 46 11.47 -6.81 -12.41
N THR A 47 11.14 -7.56 -11.37
CA THR A 47 11.14 -9.03 -11.39
C THR A 47 10.15 -9.59 -12.41
N GLU A 48 8.91 -9.11 -12.38
CA GLU A 48 7.84 -9.55 -13.28
C GLU A 48 8.17 -9.27 -14.75
N PHE A 49 8.76 -8.10 -15.03
CA PHE A 49 9.06 -7.67 -16.40
C PHE A 49 10.48 -8.04 -16.86
N GLY A 50 11.28 -8.69 -16.02
CA GLY A 50 12.67 -9.06 -16.36
C GLY A 50 13.59 -7.85 -16.54
N ILE A 51 13.32 -6.76 -15.82
CA ILE A 51 14.17 -5.56 -15.79
C ILE A 51 15.31 -5.85 -14.80
N SER A 52 16.55 -5.80 -15.29
CA SER A 52 17.72 -6.19 -14.49
C SER A 52 18.09 -5.21 -13.39
N ASP A 53 17.67 -3.97 -13.50
CA ASP A 53 17.92 -2.89 -12.55
C ASP A 53 16.62 -2.17 -12.21
N SER A 54 16.11 -2.42 -11.00
CA SER A 54 14.87 -1.80 -10.53
C SER A 54 14.98 -0.27 -10.37
N GLU A 55 16.18 0.29 -10.27
CA GLU A 55 16.39 1.74 -10.19
C GLU A 55 15.95 2.44 -11.48
N GLU A 56 15.98 1.76 -12.63
CA GLU A 56 15.45 2.31 -13.89
C GLU A 56 13.95 2.69 -13.81
N LEU A 57 13.20 2.07 -12.91
CA LEU A 57 11.80 2.40 -12.65
C LEU A 57 11.62 3.70 -11.85
N GLY A 58 12.69 4.18 -11.21
CA GLY A 58 12.76 5.46 -10.50
C GLY A 58 13.22 6.62 -11.36
N GLU A 59 13.61 6.39 -12.63
CA GLU A 59 14.17 7.40 -13.51
C GLU A 59 13.24 7.73 -14.68
N SER A 60 13.01 9.04 -14.90
CA SER A 60 12.26 9.51 -16.08
C SER A 60 13.02 9.22 -17.37
N GLY A 61 12.30 8.83 -18.42
CA GLY A 61 12.87 8.56 -19.74
C GLY A 61 13.55 7.19 -19.87
N LYS A 62 13.49 6.36 -18.83
CA LYS A 62 13.93 4.96 -18.86
C LYS A 62 12.73 4.04 -19.19
N PHE A 63 12.24 3.30 -18.20
CA PHE A 63 11.05 2.48 -18.39
C PHE A 63 9.78 3.34 -18.49
N PHE A 64 9.61 4.27 -17.56
CA PHE A 64 8.56 5.27 -17.57
C PHE A 64 8.98 6.54 -18.32
N ASN A 65 8.00 7.19 -18.98
CA ASN A 65 8.24 8.47 -19.63
C ASN A 65 8.53 9.58 -18.58
N THR A 66 7.67 9.68 -17.58
CA THR A 66 7.84 10.59 -16.46
C THR A 66 7.72 9.83 -15.16
N VAL A 67 8.63 10.09 -14.23
CA VAL A 67 8.59 9.61 -12.87
C VAL A 67 8.47 10.80 -11.94
N LEU A 68 7.45 10.77 -11.09
CA LEU A 68 7.18 11.76 -10.05
C LEU A 68 7.37 11.12 -8.69
N PHE A 69 7.84 11.90 -7.73
CA PHE A 69 7.88 11.53 -6.32
C PHE A 69 6.97 12.47 -5.54
N GLY A 70 5.82 11.95 -5.08
CA GLY A 70 4.80 12.75 -4.39
C GLY A 70 5.18 13.14 -2.96
N GLY A 71 6.17 12.48 -2.36
CA GLY A 71 6.58 12.68 -0.96
C GLY A 71 5.59 12.11 0.06
N SER A 72 4.41 11.66 -0.37
CA SER A 72 3.41 11.00 0.45
C SER A 72 2.46 10.17 -0.42
N HIS A 73 1.77 9.18 0.19
CA HIS A 73 0.76 8.38 -0.51
C HIS A 73 -0.37 9.26 -1.06
N VAL A 74 -0.80 10.27 -0.30
CA VAL A 74 -1.86 11.22 -0.70
C VAL A 74 -1.44 12.02 -1.93
N ASN A 75 -0.22 12.54 -1.95
CA ASN A 75 0.27 13.31 -3.10
C ASN A 75 0.50 12.44 -4.34
N SER A 76 0.90 11.16 -4.14
CA SER A 76 1.01 10.23 -5.28
C SER A 76 -0.35 9.94 -5.91
N ILE A 77 -1.40 9.81 -5.10
CA ILE A 77 -2.79 9.74 -5.58
C ILE A 77 -3.20 11.03 -6.28
N TYR A 78 -2.85 12.19 -5.71
CA TYR A 78 -3.13 13.50 -6.30
C TYR A 78 -2.53 13.63 -7.69
N ASN A 79 -1.30 13.17 -7.92
CA ASN A 79 -0.68 13.19 -9.25
C ASN A 79 -1.45 12.36 -10.29
N VAL A 80 -2.14 11.30 -9.87
CA VAL A 80 -3.04 10.53 -10.74
C VAL A 80 -4.32 11.32 -11.02
N LEU A 81 -4.89 11.96 -10.01
CA LEU A 81 -6.13 12.75 -10.14
C LEU A 81 -5.95 13.98 -11.02
N THR A 82 -4.76 14.60 -11.02
CA THR A 82 -4.42 15.71 -11.92
C THR A 82 -4.12 15.28 -13.35
N GLY A 83 -3.89 13.97 -13.59
CA GLY A 83 -3.45 13.45 -14.87
C GLY A 83 -1.94 13.58 -15.13
N ASP A 84 -1.16 14.02 -14.14
CA ASP A 84 0.30 14.10 -14.24
C ASP A 84 0.94 12.71 -14.24
N ALA A 85 0.28 11.72 -13.62
CA ALA A 85 0.65 10.33 -13.63
C ALA A 85 -0.49 9.40 -14.08
N ASP A 86 -0.17 8.34 -14.83
CA ASP A 86 -1.12 7.28 -15.18
C ASP A 86 -1.33 6.31 -14.00
N PHE A 87 -0.27 6.07 -13.24
CA PHE A 87 -0.25 5.14 -12.10
C PHE A 87 0.38 5.80 -10.88
N CYS A 88 -0.01 5.32 -9.71
CA CYS A 88 0.75 5.56 -8.48
C CYS A 88 0.86 4.27 -7.67
N ALA A 89 1.94 4.15 -6.90
CA ALA A 89 2.02 3.19 -5.82
C ALA A 89 1.61 3.86 -4.51
N CYS A 90 0.77 3.18 -3.75
CA CYS A 90 0.36 3.66 -2.44
C CYS A 90 0.03 2.48 -1.52
N ASP A 91 0.18 2.73 -0.23
CA ASP A 91 -0.24 1.84 0.84
C ASP A 91 -1.76 1.97 1.04
N ASP A 92 -2.44 0.85 1.17
CA ASP A 92 -3.88 0.77 1.36
C ASP A 92 -4.34 1.38 2.70
N THR A 93 -3.48 1.37 3.73
CA THR A 93 -3.76 1.96 5.04
C THR A 93 -3.41 3.45 5.09
N GLY A 94 -2.30 3.85 4.49
CA GLY A 94 -1.82 5.24 4.48
C GLY A 94 -2.77 6.21 3.78
N ALA A 95 -3.48 5.73 2.76
CA ALA A 95 -4.42 6.53 1.99
C ALA A 95 -5.90 6.34 2.41
N ALA A 96 -6.22 5.37 3.27
CA ALA A 96 -7.59 4.95 3.59
C ALA A 96 -8.53 6.04 4.13
N ASN A 97 -7.98 7.12 4.68
CA ASN A 97 -8.79 8.24 5.15
C ASN A 97 -9.39 9.07 4.02
N ASN A 98 -8.84 9.00 2.83
CA ASN A 98 -9.12 9.92 1.73
C ASN A 98 -10.13 9.35 0.74
N TYR A 99 -10.47 8.05 0.85
CA TYR A 99 -11.41 7.39 -0.05
C TYR A 99 -12.38 6.46 0.67
N ASN A 100 -13.50 6.17 0.02
CA ASN A 100 -14.39 5.08 0.34
C ASN A 100 -14.11 3.92 -0.61
N VAL A 101 -14.16 2.68 -0.11
CA VAL A 101 -14.20 1.50 -0.98
C VAL A 101 -15.63 1.34 -1.47
N VAL A 102 -15.84 1.35 -2.79
CA VAL A 102 -17.16 1.28 -3.44
C VAL A 102 -17.42 -0.11 -4.00
N GLU A 103 -16.37 -0.82 -4.47
CA GLU A 103 -16.41 -2.20 -4.94
C GLU A 103 -15.18 -2.96 -4.44
N GLY A 104 -15.34 -4.24 -4.11
CA GLY A 104 -14.26 -5.09 -3.58
C GLY A 104 -13.89 -4.74 -2.14
N GLU A 105 -12.73 -5.21 -1.72
CA GLU A 105 -12.16 -4.92 -0.40
C GLU A 105 -10.95 -3.97 -0.52
N ASN A 106 -10.62 -3.28 0.58
CA ASN A 106 -9.47 -2.36 0.58
C ASN A 106 -8.16 -3.12 0.34
N GLY A 107 -7.36 -2.66 -0.62
CA GLY A 107 -6.13 -3.32 -1.03
C GLY A 107 -6.32 -4.48 -2.00
N GLU A 108 -7.55 -4.91 -2.30
CA GLU A 108 -7.82 -5.99 -3.24
C GLU A 108 -7.57 -5.56 -4.69
N LEU A 109 -7.04 -6.48 -5.51
CA LEU A 109 -6.94 -6.28 -6.94
C LEU A 109 -8.34 -6.10 -7.55
N GLY A 110 -8.55 -5.03 -8.29
CA GLY A 110 -9.83 -4.67 -8.86
C GLY A 110 -10.71 -3.78 -7.96
N ALA A 111 -10.33 -3.55 -6.72
CA ALA A 111 -11.10 -2.66 -5.83
C ALA A 111 -11.30 -1.26 -6.43
N LEU A 112 -12.51 -0.74 -6.29
CA LEU A 112 -12.88 0.62 -6.71
C LEU A 112 -12.96 1.53 -5.50
N TYR A 113 -12.27 2.62 -5.59
CA TYR A 113 -12.22 3.68 -4.59
C TYR A 113 -12.86 4.95 -5.10
N GLU A 114 -13.52 5.68 -4.22
CA GLU A 114 -14.08 7.01 -4.50
C GLU A 114 -13.54 8.01 -3.50
N ILE A 115 -13.00 9.14 -3.99
CA ILE A 115 -12.47 10.20 -3.14
C ILE A 115 -13.61 10.81 -2.31
N LYS A 116 -13.39 10.89 -0.99
CA LYS A 116 -14.37 11.44 -0.04
C LYS A 116 -14.60 12.91 -0.27
N SER A 117 -15.81 13.35 0.07
CA SER A 117 -16.13 14.79 0.22
C SER A 117 -15.60 15.33 1.55
N GLY A 118 -15.34 16.65 1.58
CA GLY A 118 -14.93 17.35 2.79
C GLY A 118 -13.47 17.15 3.18
N LEU A 119 -12.65 16.66 2.26
CA LEU A 119 -11.20 16.61 2.44
C LEU A 119 -10.58 18.00 2.32
N GLU A 120 -9.40 18.17 2.92
CA GLU A 120 -8.57 19.35 2.73
C GLU A 120 -7.74 19.25 1.43
N ALA A 121 -7.12 20.36 1.02
CA ALA A 121 -6.18 20.36 -0.10
C ALA A 121 -5.05 19.32 0.13
N PRO A 122 -4.60 18.63 -0.93
CA PRO A 122 -4.89 18.87 -2.34
C PRO A 122 -6.11 18.12 -2.90
N LEU A 123 -6.80 17.29 -2.09
CA LEU A 123 -7.87 16.40 -2.56
C LEU A 123 -9.27 17.04 -2.55
N ASP A 124 -9.43 18.22 -1.97
CA ASP A 124 -10.71 18.91 -1.79
C ASP A 124 -11.56 19.08 -3.06
N LYS A 125 -10.91 19.14 -4.22
CA LYS A 125 -11.56 19.35 -5.53
C LYS A 125 -11.93 18.06 -6.26
N TYR A 126 -11.53 16.92 -5.73
CA TYR A 126 -11.66 15.63 -6.41
C TYR A 126 -12.72 14.72 -5.78
N ALA A 127 -13.60 15.26 -4.94
CA ALA A 127 -14.67 14.48 -4.33
C ALA A 127 -15.52 13.77 -5.39
N GLY A 128 -15.71 12.46 -5.24
CA GLY A 128 -16.44 11.62 -6.18
C GLY A 128 -15.60 11.05 -7.33
N GLU A 129 -14.37 11.51 -7.54
CA GLU A 129 -13.46 10.90 -8.51
C GLU A 129 -13.11 9.46 -8.11
N LYS A 130 -12.98 8.61 -9.12
CA LYS A 130 -12.83 7.17 -8.92
C LYS A 130 -11.46 6.67 -9.33
N LEU A 131 -10.91 5.81 -8.48
CA LEU A 131 -9.62 5.15 -8.67
C LEU A 131 -9.79 3.64 -8.64
N ARG A 132 -9.10 2.92 -9.51
CA ARG A 132 -9.08 1.45 -9.56
C ARG A 132 -7.73 0.91 -9.11
N CYS A 133 -7.77 -0.12 -8.25
CA CYS A 133 -6.61 -0.94 -7.92
C CYS A 133 -6.34 -1.93 -9.06
N VAL A 134 -5.27 -1.74 -9.80
CA VAL A 134 -4.91 -2.58 -10.96
C VAL A 134 -3.71 -3.49 -10.70
N SER A 135 -3.10 -3.38 -9.54
CA SER A 135 -2.08 -4.28 -9.01
C SER A 135 -2.12 -4.23 -7.49
N SER A 136 -1.98 -5.35 -6.84
CA SER A 136 -1.95 -5.47 -5.38
C SER A 136 -0.86 -6.46 -4.99
N LEU A 137 -0.03 -6.04 -4.03
CA LEU A 137 1.07 -6.83 -3.50
C LEU A 137 0.92 -6.93 -1.98
N PRO A 138 0.96 -8.14 -1.41
CA PRO A 138 0.99 -8.30 0.02
C PRO A 138 2.35 -7.84 0.56
N VAL A 139 2.31 -6.96 1.55
CA VAL A 139 3.51 -6.47 2.24
C VAL A 139 3.37 -6.78 3.72
N PRO A 140 4.40 -7.35 4.37
CA PRO A 140 4.38 -7.54 5.81
C PRO A 140 4.11 -6.23 6.54
N ALA A 141 3.27 -6.28 7.57
CA ALA A 141 3.03 -5.13 8.42
C ALA A 141 4.31 -4.72 9.16
N VAL A 142 4.36 -3.47 9.62
CA VAL A 142 5.51 -2.95 10.39
C VAL A 142 5.71 -3.79 11.66
N PRO A 143 6.88 -4.43 11.86
CA PRO A 143 7.12 -5.27 13.02
C PRO A 143 7.42 -4.45 14.27
N PHE A 144 7.06 -4.98 15.43
CA PHE A 144 7.67 -4.63 16.70
C PHE A 144 8.81 -5.58 16.97
N VAL A 145 10.02 -5.07 17.06
CA VAL A 145 11.22 -5.87 17.31
C VAL A 145 11.77 -5.65 18.70
N VAL A 146 12.33 -6.70 19.28
CA VAL A 146 12.93 -6.69 20.61
C VAL A 146 14.42 -7.00 20.48
N ASN A 147 15.26 -6.21 21.15
CA ASN A 147 16.67 -6.55 21.29
C ASN A 147 16.81 -7.66 22.36
N THR A 148 17.08 -8.87 21.92
CA THR A 148 17.19 -10.05 22.77
C THR A 148 18.40 -10.01 23.73
N ASP A 149 19.40 -9.19 23.46
CA ASP A 149 20.52 -8.99 24.37
C ASP A 149 20.12 -8.13 25.59
N CYS A 150 19.08 -7.33 25.47
CA CYS A 150 18.62 -6.40 26.50
C CYS A 150 17.36 -6.89 27.23
N VAL A 151 16.56 -7.73 26.59
CA VAL A 151 15.27 -8.20 27.13
C VAL A 151 15.34 -9.71 27.38
N PRO A 152 15.20 -10.16 28.64
CA PRO A 152 15.17 -11.58 28.98
C PRO A 152 14.06 -12.33 28.22
N GLU A 153 14.33 -13.59 27.86
CA GLU A 153 13.41 -14.42 27.06
C GLU A 153 12.01 -14.56 27.68
N ASP A 154 11.95 -14.72 29.02
CA ASP A 154 10.67 -14.82 29.73
C ASP A 154 9.87 -13.54 29.71
N MET A 155 10.54 -12.38 29.69
CA MET A 155 9.89 -11.08 29.52
C MET A 155 9.42 -10.87 28.07
N ASN A 156 10.25 -11.22 27.10
CA ASN A 156 9.88 -11.16 25.69
C ASN A 156 8.61 -11.99 25.42
N LYS A 157 8.58 -13.22 25.93
CA LYS A 157 7.39 -14.08 25.82
C LYS A 157 6.15 -13.42 26.43
N LYS A 158 6.25 -12.85 27.63
CA LYS A 158 5.12 -12.17 28.29
C LYS A 158 4.63 -10.96 27.47
N VAL A 159 5.54 -10.19 26.85
CA VAL A 159 5.17 -9.06 25.99
C VAL A 159 4.42 -9.57 24.76
N ILE A 160 4.92 -10.59 24.08
CA ILE A 160 4.26 -11.18 22.90
C ILE A 160 2.87 -11.70 23.28
N ASP A 161 2.78 -12.53 24.34
CA ASP A 161 1.51 -13.09 24.81
C ASP A 161 0.49 -12.00 25.15
N TYR A 162 0.94 -10.89 25.78
CA TYR A 162 0.07 -9.76 26.09
C TYR A 162 -0.36 -8.99 24.83
N MET A 163 0.58 -8.66 23.95
CA MET A 163 0.29 -7.91 22.70
C MET A 163 -0.69 -8.68 21.79
N CYS A 164 -0.57 -10.00 21.75
CA CYS A 164 -1.45 -10.86 20.95
C CYS A 164 -2.75 -11.23 21.66
N SER A 165 -2.99 -10.76 22.87
CA SER A 165 -4.18 -11.10 23.67
C SER A 165 -5.45 -10.37 23.22
N ASP A 166 -6.61 -10.92 23.60
CA ASP A 166 -7.91 -10.28 23.40
C ASP A 166 -8.04 -8.94 24.13
N ALA A 167 -7.30 -8.74 25.22
CA ALA A 167 -7.28 -7.48 25.94
C ALA A 167 -6.69 -6.34 25.08
N VAL A 168 -5.65 -6.64 24.30
CA VAL A 168 -5.05 -5.68 23.37
C VAL A 168 -5.87 -5.55 22.10
N SER A 169 -6.27 -6.66 21.49
CA SER A 169 -7.05 -6.63 20.24
C SER A 169 -8.45 -6.01 20.39
N GLY A 170 -9.00 -6.04 21.60
CA GLY A 170 -10.26 -5.38 21.95
C GLY A 170 -10.12 -3.92 22.40
N ASN A 171 -8.91 -3.40 22.49
CA ASN A 171 -8.68 -2.04 22.97
C ASN A 171 -9.00 -1.02 21.87
N LYS A 172 -10.12 -0.31 22.04
CA LYS A 172 -10.61 0.69 21.07
C LYS A 172 -9.73 1.96 20.98
N GLU A 173 -8.84 2.21 21.95
CA GLU A 173 -7.87 3.30 21.87
C GLU A 173 -6.71 2.95 20.91
N LEU A 174 -6.45 1.65 20.72
CA LEU A 174 -5.41 1.17 19.82
C LEU A 174 -5.97 0.86 18.44
N PHE A 175 -7.13 0.21 18.38
CA PHE A 175 -7.73 -0.27 17.14
C PHE A 175 -9.11 0.35 16.93
N LYS A 176 -9.30 0.94 15.75
CA LYS A 176 -10.59 1.51 15.37
C LYS A 176 -11.52 0.40 14.89
N ASP A 177 -12.76 0.43 15.39
CA ASP A 177 -13.85 -0.32 14.77
C ASP A 177 -14.15 0.32 13.39
N PRO A 178 -14.18 -0.44 12.28
CA PRO A 178 -14.47 0.08 10.95
C PRO A 178 -15.80 0.82 10.84
N SER A 179 -16.77 0.46 11.69
CA SER A 179 -18.08 1.13 11.77
C SER A 179 -18.07 2.45 12.53
N ASP A 180 -17.04 2.72 13.31
CA ASP A 180 -16.91 3.93 14.12
C ASP A 180 -16.18 5.03 13.34
N LYS A 181 -16.92 6.01 12.85
CA LYS A 181 -16.40 7.13 12.05
C LYS A 181 -15.69 8.20 12.88
N ASP A 182 -15.95 8.26 14.17
CA ASP A 182 -15.53 9.36 15.03
C ASP A 182 -14.30 9.05 15.88
N THR A 183 -13.92 7.79 16.01
CA THR A 183 -12.78 7.39 16.84
C THR A 183 -11.46 7.63 16.14
N VAL A 184 -10.58 8.39 16.77
CA VAL A 184 -9.19 8.55 16.37
C VAL A 184 -8.35 7.48 17.07
N THR A 185 -7.88 6.51 16.33
CA THR A 185 -6.99 5.45 16.83
C THR A 185 -5.64 5.47 16.16
N LYS A 186 -4.64 4.86 16.79
CA LYS A 186 -3.28 4.78 16.21
C LYS A 186 -3.21 3.85 15.01
N TRP A 187 -3.96 2.75 15.05
CA TRP A 187 -4.06 1.81 13.94
C TRP A 187 -5.50 1.77 13.42
N LYS A 188 -5.65 1.99 12.13
CA LYS A 188 -6.94 1.96 11.48
C LYS A 188 -7.18 0.56 10.94
N GLN A 189 -8.30 0.00 11.32
CA GLN A 189 -8.79 -1.20 10.66
C GLN A 189 -9.43 -0.78 9.34
N THR A 190 -8.90 -1.26 8.25
CA THR A 190 -9.48 -1.05 6.93
C THR A 190 -10.35 -2.22 6.52
N THR A 191 -10.02 -3.41 6.99
CA THR A 191 -10.79 -4.64 6.79
C THR A 191 -10.63 -5.55 8.01
N GLY A 192 -11.74 -6.09 8.51
CA GLY A 192 -11.73 -7.09 9.57
C GLY A 192 -11.11 -6.64 10.90
N LYS A 193 -10.79 -7.62 11.74
CA LYS A 193 -10.16 -7.40 13.05
C LYS A 193 -8.65 -7.37 12.87
N VAL A 194 -8.01 -6.23 13.05
CA VAL A 194 -6.56 -6.09 13.12
C VAL A 194 -6.09 -6.56 14.49
N THR A 195 -5.11 -7.44 14.54
CA THR A 195 -4.49 -7.94 15.77
C THR A 195 -2.99 -8.03 15.58
N PHE A 196 -2.25 -7.95 16.68
CA PHE A 196 -0.85 -8.35 16.66
C PHE A 196 -0.77 -9.87 16.56
N THR A 197 0.15 -10.37 15.73
CA THR A 197 0.47 -11.77 15.60
C THR A 197 1.95 -11.98 15.87
N PRO A 198 2.35 -13.09 16.53
CA PRO A 198 3.76 -13.43 16.60
C PRO A 198 4.32 -13.59 15.21
N ALA A 199 5.49 -13.05 14.98
CA ALA A 199 6.23 -13.24 13.74
C ALA A 199 7.63 -13.76 14.09
N ASP A 200 8.05 -14.79 13.40
CA ASP A 200 9.40 -15.33 13.45
C ASP A 200 10.12 -15.06 12.12
N ASP A 201 11.37 -15.44 12.03
CA ASP A 201 12.16 -15.19 10.84
C ASP A 201 11.55 -15.82 9.57
N PRO A 202 11.03 -17.07 9.56
CA PRO A 202 10.36 -17.66 8.40
C PRO A 202 9.10 -16.90 7.91
N TYR A 203 8.45 -16.11 8.75
CA TYR A 203 7.33 -15.26 8.35
C TYR A 203 7.67 -14.31 7.19
N TYR A 204 8.95 -13.94 7.07
CA TYR A 204 9.43 -13.00 6.06
C TYR A 204 10.00 -13.69 4.81
N ASP A 205 10.00 -15.03 4.71
CA ASP A 205 10.63 -15.75 3.61
C ASP A 205 10.03 -15.42 2.24
N ASP A 206 8.70 -15.33 2.15
CA ASP A 206 8.06 -14.99 0.89
C ASP A 206 8.33 -13.53 0.49
N PHE A 207 8.49 -12.66 1.47
CA PHE A 207 8.90 -11.29 1.24
C PHE A 207 10.37 -11.19 0.78
N ARG A 208 11.29 -11.95 1.38
CA ARG A 208 12.70 -12.02 0.96
C ARG A 208 12.82 -12.51 -0.48
N LYS A 209 12.06 -13.55 -0.85
CA LYS A 209 12.01 -14.01 -2.24
C LYS A 209 11.53 -12.93 -3.20
N LEU A 210 10.49 -12.18 -2.81
CA LEU A 210 9.96 -11.09 -3.62
C LEU A 210 10.99 -10.00 -3.90
N ILE A 211 11.84 -9.67 -2.91
CA ILE A 211 12.89 -8.64 -3.05
C ILE A 211 14.23 -9.21 -3.49
N GLY A 212 14.33 -10.52 -3.80
CA GLY A 212 15.54 -11.16 -4.29
C GLY A 212 16.62 -11.42 -3.22
N GLU A 213 16.24 -11.42 -1.94
CA GLU A 213 17.07 -11.85 -0.83
C GLU A 213 16.76 -13.33 -0.54
N GLU A 214 17.66 -14.23 -0.99
CA GLU A 214 17.61 -15.67 -0.63
C GLU A 214 18.37 -15.95 0.68
#